data_d3691e5ea2e8fef694f38d85c11511e3
#
_entry.id   d3691e5ea2e8fef694f38d85c11511e3
#
_cell.length_a   1.000
_cell.length_b   1.000
_cell.length_c   1.000
_cell.angle_alpha   90.00
_cell.angle_beta   90.00
_cell.angle_gamma   90.00
#
_symmetry.space_group_name_H-M   'P 1'
#
loop_
_entity.id
_entity.type
_entity.pdbx_description
1 polymer ?
#
loop_
_entity_poly.entity_id
_entity_poly.type
_entity_poly.pdbx_seq_one_letter_code
_entity_poly.pdbx_strand_id
1 'polypeptide(L)'
;SPYGRGEVAGYDGIAEGDVLRAMADVQRAYNVDPDRVHLTGLSMGGGGTWHLGLRYPDRFASITPVCAVSDLDAFPWTAGWGPLDKELMALTGYSRIVENASNQRVFVFHADEDDAVPVEASRRMAKAFEAAGLGDRVRYFELPGVTHFAWDFAYRDASLFDRVREIRREAFPERVVYSTHSPRYNQAYWLRIDRIDRGLTLARIEATQKAGVFD
;
A
#
# COMPACT_ATOMS: atom_id res chain seq x y z
N SER A 1 3.78 17.84 -0.11
CA SER A 1 3.01 16.66 -0.54
C SER A 1 3.01 16.60 -2.06
N PRO A 2 3.51 15.51 -2.67
CA PRO A 2 3.45 15.35 -4.11
C PRO A 2 1.99 15.30 -4.59
N TYR A 3 1.71 16.01 -5.66
CA TYR A 3 0.40 15.98 -6.31
C TYR A 3 0.47 14.99 -7.48
N GLY A 4 -0.40 13.99 -7.51
CA GLY A 4 -0.37 12.85 -8.44
C GLY A 4 -0.56 13.18 -9.93
N ARG A 5 -0.06 14.32 -10.40
CA ARG A 5 -0.19 14.84 -11.78
C ARG A 5 -1.64 14.97 -12.26
N GLY A 6 -2.55 15.27 -11.33
CA GLY A 6 -3.97 15.44 -11.62
C GLY A 6 -4.67 14.13 -11.94
N GLU A 7 -5.73 14.20 -12.71
CA GLU A 7 -6.63 13.08 -13.00
C GLU A 7 -6.02 12.04 -13.98
N VAL A 8 -4.87 12.33 -14.59
CA VAL A 8 -4.36 11.55 -15.72
C VAL A 8 -3.50 10.37 -15.32
N ALA A 9 -2.79 10.43 -14.17
CA ALA A 9 -1.75 9.45 -13.87
C ALA A 9 -1.86 8.77 -12.50
N GLY A 10 -2.80 9.16 -11.64
CA GLY A 10 -2.83 8.60 -10.28
C GLY A 10 -1.46 8.71 -9.59
N TYR A 11 -1.01 7.65 -8.93
CA TYR A 11 0.31 7.55 -8.29
C TYR A 11 1.13 6.38 -8.81
N ASP A 12 0.92 5.97 -10.06
CA ASP A 12 1.72 4.98 -10.76
C ASP A 12 2.60 5.61 -11.85
N GLY A 13 3.39 4.81 -12.54
CA GLY A 13 4.21 5.25 -13.67
C GLY A 13 5.13 6.44 -13.33
N ILE A 14 4.89 7.58 -13.98
CA ILE A 14 5.69 8.81 -13.82
C ILE A 14 5.43 9.42 -12.43
N ALA A 15 4.18 9.43 -11.98
CA ALA A 15 3.80 10.02 -10.70
C ALA A 15 4.40 9.26 -9.50
N GLU A 16 4.54 7.94 -9.60
CA GLU A 16 5.31 7.15 -8.63
C GLU A 16 6.75 7.67 -8.51
N GLY A 17 7.40 7.88 -9.66
CA GLY A 17 8.75 8.45 -9.70
C GLY A 17 8.85 9.83 -9.07
N ASP A 18 7.81 10.66 -9.20
CA ASP A 18 7.76 11.99 -8.59
C ASP A 18 7.69 11.90 -7.06
N VAL A 19 6.89 10.99 -6.52
CA VAL A 19 6.82 10.77 -5.05
C VAL A 19 8.17 10.30 -4.51
N LEU A 20 8.77 9.31 -5.15
CA LEU A 20 10.07 8.76 -4.71
C LEU A 20 11.19 9.81 -4.81
N ARG A 21 11.20 10.66 -5.86
CA ARG A 21 12.16 11.76 -5.98
C ARG A 21 11.94 12.82 -4.90
N ALA A 22 10.70 13.25 -4.69
CA ALA A 22 10.38 14.22 -3.64
C ALA A 22 10.80 13.72 -2.25
N MET A 23 10.57 12.45 -1.95
CA MET A 23 11.03 11.81 -0.71
C MET A 23 12.56 11.86 -0.61
N ALA A 24 13.27 11.48 -1.67
CA ALA A 24 14.74 11.51 -1.69
C ALA A 24 15.29 12.95 -1.54
N ASP A 25 14.64 13.95 -2.14
CA ASP A 25 15.03 15.35 -2.03
C ASP A 25 14.87 15.86 -0.59
N VAL A 26 13.77 15.53 0.07
CA VAL A 26 13.53 15.88 1.47
C VAL A 26 14.55 15.19 2.38
N GLN A 27 14.84 13.91 2.17
CA GLN A 27 15.84 13.17 2.95
C GLN A 27 17.26 13.71 2.78
N ARG A 28 17.59 14.32 1.63
CA ARG A 28 18.88 15.00 1.43
C ARG A 28 18.94 16.38 2.05
N ALA A 29 17.81 17.10 2.07
CA ALA A 29 17.74 18.48 2.55
C ALA A 29 17.57 18.59 4.07
N TYR A 30 17.03 17.57 4.72
CA TYR A 30 16.67 17.57 6.13
C TYR A 30 17.18 16.32 6.82
N ASN A 31 17.41 16.42 8.14
CA ASN A 31 17.78 15.27 8.97
C ASN A 31 16.53 14.41 9.25
N VAL A 32 16.21 13.54 8.29
CA VAL A 32 15.08 12.63 8.38
C VAL A 32 15.56 11.27 8.89
N ASP A 33 14.89 10.72 9.89
CA ASP A 33 15.11 9.34 10.32
C ASP A 33 14.46 8.39 9.27
N PRO A 34 15.26 7.61 8.50
CA PRO A 34 14.73 6.76 7.42
C PRO A 34 13.84 5.62 7.94
N ASP A 35 13.95 5.28 9.22
CA ASP A 35 13.12 4.24 9.84
C ASP A 35 11.81 4.77 10.41
N ARG A 36 11.54 6.08 10.26
CA ARG A 36 10.31 6.75 10.71
C ARG A 36 9.61 7.51 9.59
N VAL A 37 9.70 7.00 8.39
CA VAL A 37 8.95 7.52 7.23
C VAL A 37 7.60 6.81 7.17
N HIS A 38 6.52 7.59 7.21
CA HIS A 38 5.14 7.09 7.17
C HIS A 38 4.46 7.59 5.89
N LEU A 39 3.70 6.72 5.24
CA LEU A 39 2.98 7.04 4.01
C LEU A 39 1.48 7.16 4.29
N THR A 40 0.87 8.24 3.86
CA THR A 40 -0.58 8.42 3.96
C THR A 40 -1.11 9.18 2.77
N GLY A 41 -2.37 8.98 2.46
CA GLY A 41 -3.07 9.70 1.41
C GLY A 41 -4.56 9.40 1.44
N LEU A 42 -5.36 10.30 0.89
CA LEU A 42 -6.81 10.19 0.84
C LEU A 42 -7.31 9.96 -0.59
N SER A 43 -8.41 9.23 -0.76
CA SER A 43 -9.06 9.00 -2.04
C SER A 43 -8.08 8.43 -3.08
N MET A 44 -7.81 9.14 -4.17
CA MET A 44 -6.76 8.80 -5.14
C MET A 44 -5.38 8.67 -4.47
N GLY A 45 -5.04 9.55 -3.51
CA GLY A 45 -3.81 9.46 -2.72
C GLY A 45 -3.79 8.25 -1.79
N GLY A 46 -4.95 7.78 -1.35
CA GLY A 46 -5.12 6.50 -0.65
C GLY A 46 -4.77 5.31 -1.55
N GLY A 47 -5.21 5.35 -2.81
CA GLY A 47 -4.78 4.40 -3.84
C GLY A 47 -3.27 4.42 -4.05
N GLY A 48 -2.67 5.63 -4.11
CA GLY A 48 -1.22 5.82 -4.14
C GLY A 48 -0.52 5.25 -2.90
N THR A 49 -1.16 5.32 -1.74
CA THR A 49 -0.66 4.73 -0.49
C THR A 49 -0.61 3.21 -0.57
N TRP A 50 -1.65 2.57 -1.10
CA TRP A 50 -1.62 1.13 -1.39
C TRP A 50 -0.54 0.80 -2.42
N HIS A 51 -0.48 1.57 -3.52
CA HIS A 51 0.48 1.35 -4.60
C HIS A 51 1.92 1.37 -4.12
N LEU A 52 2.32 2.47 -3.50
CA LEU A 52 3.70 2.66 -3.05
C LEU A 52 4.02 1.79 -1.82
N GLY A 53 3.11 1.71 -0.87
CA GLY A 53 3.33 1.01 0.39
C GLY A 53 3.53 -0.50 0.21
N LEU A 54 2.76 -1.13 -0.68
CA LEU A 54 2.86 -2.56 -0.94
C LEU A 54 3.96 -2.92 -1.95
N ARG A 55 4.38 -1.99 -2.82
CA ARG A 55 5.47 -2.24 -3.79
C ARG A 55 6.86 -1.88 -3.27
N TYR A 56 6.91 -0.99 -2.29
CA TYR A 56 8.15 -0.54 -1.64
C TYR A 56 8.04 -0.68 -0.11
N PRO A 57 7.74 -1.89 0.40
CA PRO A 57 7.48 -2.09 1.83
C PRO A 57 8.68 -1.76 2.72
N ASP A 58 9.87 -1.78 2.16
CA ASP A 58 11.14 -1.42 2.79
C ASP A 58 11.40 0.10 2.88
N ARG A 59 10.46 0.94 2.41
CA ARG A 59 10.59 2.40 2.44
C ARG A 59 9.80 3.08 3.56
N PHE A 60 8.79 2.40 4.11
CA PHE A 60 7.83 3.01 5.02
C PHE A 60 7.66 2.18 6.29
N ALA A 61 7.68 2.86 7.45
CA ALA A 61 7.41 2.25 8.75
C ALA A 61 5.93 1.87 8.92
N SER A 62 5.04 2.70 8.36
CA SER A 62 3.61 2.42 8.30
C SER A 62 2.98 3.04 7.06
N ILE A 63 1.80 2.52 6.69
CA ILE A 63 0.97 3.07 5.62
C ILE A 63 -0.43 3.33 6.15
N THR A 64 -1.03 4.45 5.73
CA THR A 64 -2.39 4.84 6.13
C THR A 64 -3.19 5.30 4.92
N PRO A 65 -3.80 4.38 4.17
CA PRO A 65 -4.77 4.72 3.12
C PRO A 65 -6.09 5.18 3.74
N VAL A 66 -6.62 6.30 3.26
CA VAL A 66 -7.88 6.89 3.72
C VAL A 66 -8.85 6.99 2.55
N CYS A 67 -10.06 6.43 2.67
CA CYS A 67 -11.07 6.32 1.60
C CYS A 67 -10.45 5.86 0.28
N ALA A 68 -9.62 4.85 0.36
CA ALA A 68 -8.67 4.54 -0.69
C ALA A 68 -9.30 3.73 -1.82
N VAL A 69 -9.02 4.12 -3.06
CA VAL A 69 -9.18 3.23 -4.20
C VAL A 69 -8.23 2.05 -4.03
N SER A 70 -8.76 0.84 -4.08
CA SER A 70 -7.96 -0.40 -4.02
C SER A 70 -8.07 -1.19 -5.33
N ASP A 71 -8.58 -2.41 -5.29
CA ASP A 71 -8.74 -3.26 -6.46
C ASP A 71 -9.84 -2.72 -7.38
N LEU A 72 -9.48 -2.31 -8.60
CA LEU A 72 -10.39 -1.64 -9.52
C LEU A 72 -11.57 -2.51 -9.98
N ASP A 73 -11.41 -3.84 -9.97
CA ASP A 73 -12.49 -4.78 -10.31
C ASP A 73 -13.66 -4.74 -9.30
N ALA A 74 -13.47 -4.10 -8.14
CA ALA A 74 -14.53 -3.88 -7.14
C ALA A 74 -15.47 -2.72 -7.50
N PHE A 75 -15.16 -1.93 -8.50
CA PHE A 75 -15.90 -0.72 -8.80
C PHE A 75 -17.01 -0.92 -9.83
N PRO A 76 -18.20 -0.29 -9.66
CA PRO A 76 -19.34 -0.44 -10.56
C PRO A 76 -19.04 -0.09 -12.03
N TRP A 77 -18.15 0.88 -12.27
CA TRP A 77 -17.80 1.30 -13.63
C TRP A 77 -17.01 0.26 -14.42
N THR A 78 -16.48 -0.76 -13.75
CA THR A 78 -15.80 -1.88 -14.43
C THR A 78 -16.76 -2.98 -14.89
N ALA A 79 -18.04 -2.85 -14.62
CA ALA A 79 -19.05 -3.87 -14.97
C ALA A 79 -19.07 -4.20 -16.46
N GLY A 80 -18.81 -3.20 -17.32
CA GLY A 80 -18.75 -3.34 -18.79
C GLY A 80 -17.42 -3.84 -19.34
N TRP A 81 -16.41 -4.07 -18.50
CA TRP A 81 -15.10 -4.50 -18.96
C TRP A 81 -15.11 -5.96 -19.41
N GLY A 82 -14.31 -6.24 -20.45
CA GLY A 82 -14.15 -7.59 -21.00
C GLY A 82 -13.43 -8.54 -20.03
N PRO A 83 -13.45 -9.85 -20.30
CA PRO A 83 -12.80 -10.84 -19.45
C PRO A 83 -11.30 -10.59 -19.27
N LEU A 84 -10.59 -10.19 -20.33
CA LEU A 84 -9.17 -9.89 -20.28
C LEU A 84 -8.86 -8.68 -19.41
N ASP A 85 -9.66 -7.61 -19.53
CA ASP A 85 -9.46 -6.40 -18.71
C ASP A 85 -9.64 -6.72 -17.22
N LYS A 86 -10.66 -7.51 -16.90
CA LYS A 86 -10.92 -7.97 -15.52
C LYS A 86 -9.78 -8.84 -14.98
N GLU A 87 -9.24 -9.74 -15.81
CA GLU A 87 -8.10 -10.57 -15.42
C GLU A 87 -6.84 -9.73 -15.17
N LEU A 88 -6.55 -8.77 -16.04
CA LEU A 88 -5.43 -7.85 -15.87
C LEU A 88 -5.59 -6.99 -14.60
N MET A 89 -6.78 -6.46 -14.34
CA MET A 89 -7.05 -5.68 -13.14
C MET A 89 -6.94 -6.53 -11.89
N ALA A 90 -7.48 -7.76 -11.90
CA ALA A 90 -7.34 -8.68 -10.80
C ALA A 90 -5.87 -9.03 -10.52
N LEU A 91 -5.05 -9.19 -11.57
CA LEU A 91 -3.62 -9.46 -11.43
C LEU A 91 -2.89 -8.31 -10.72
N THR A 92 -3.26 -7.06 -11.03
CA THR A 92 -2.63 -5.87 -10.47
C THR A 92 -3.23 -5.43 -9.14
N GLY A 93 -4.30 -6.10 -8.67
CA GLY A 93 -5.03 -5.78 -7.45
C GLY A 93 -4.15 -5.84 -6.19
N TYR A 94 -4.33 -4.86 -5.31
CA TYR A 94 -3.52 -4.74 -4.10
C TYR A 94 -3.82 -5.83 -3.09
N SER A 95 -5.05 -6.35 -3.05
CA SER A 95 -5.44 -7.45 -2.16
C SER A 95 -4.62 -8.73 -2.37
N ARG A 96 -4.04 -8.90 -3.56
CA ARG A 96 -3.21 -10.08 -3.89
C ARG A 96 -1.78 -10.00 -3.37
N ILE A 97 -1.33 -8.82 -2.95
CA ILE A 97 0.04 -8.57 -2.50
C ILE A 97 0.10 -7.99 -1.08
N VAL A 98 -0.94 -8.19 -0.27
CA VAL A 98 -0.99 -7.71 1.12
C VAL A 98 0.12 -8.32 1.98
N GLU A 99 0.63 -9.50 1.64
CA GLU A 99 1.76 -10.15 2.33
C GLU A 99 3.05 -9.29 2.29
N ASN A 100 3.17 -8.40 1.31
CA ASN A 100 4.28 -7.46 1.21
C ASN A 100 4.34 -6.52 2.43
N ALA A 101 3.21 -6.29 3.10
CA ALA A 101 3.14 -5.49 4.32
C ALA A 101 3.41 -6.29 5.62
N SER A 102 3.92 -7.53 5.53
CA SER A 102 4.18 -8.37 6.71
C SER A 102 5.08 -7.71 7.76
N ASN A 103 5.95 -6.80 7.36
CA ASN A 103 6.84 -6.04 8.24
C ASN A 103 6.42 -4.57 8.43
N GLN A 104 5.19 -4.19 8.03
CA GLN A 104 4.64 -2.84 8.18
C GLN A 104 3.44 -2.82 9.13
N ARG A 105 3.11 -1.62 9.63
CA ARG A 105 1.81 -1.34 10.27
C ARG A 105 0.90 -0.64 9.27
N VAL A 106 -0.36 -1.05 9.23
CA VAL A 106 -1.35 -0.54 8.29
C VAL A 106 -2.55 -0.01 9.06
N PHE A 107 -2.94 1.24 8.78
CA PHE A 107 -4.12 1.88 9.36
C PHE A 107 -5.05 2.28 8.22
N VAL A 108 -6.22 1.69 8.16
CA VAL A 108 -7.19 1.96 7.08
C VAL A 108 -8.36 2.73 7.65
N PHE A 109 -8.69 3.86 7.04
CA PHE A 109 -9.89 4.63 7.38
C PHE A 109 -10.81 4.66 6.17
N HIS A 110 -12.10 4.37 6.38
CA HIS A 110 -13.12 4.49 5.34
C HIS A 110 -14.47 4.82 5.95
N ALA A 111 -15.26 5.58 5.24
CA ALA A 111 -16.61 5.96 5.59
C ALA A 111 -17.62 4.94 5.03
N ASP A 112 -18.63 4.53 5.79
CA ASP A 112 -19.58 3.51 5.35
C ASP A 112 -20.62 4.04 4.33
N GLU A 113 -20.84 5.36 4.30
CA GLU A 113 -21.70 6.05 3.33
C GLU A 113 -20.88 6.77 2.24
N ASP A 114 -19.67 6.28 1.94
CA ASP A 114 -18.81 6.86 0.90
C ASP A 114 -19.46 6.68 -0.49
N ASP A 115 -19.82 7.80 -1.11
CA ASP A 115 -20.48 7.89 -2.40
C ASP A 115 -19.52 7.99 -3.59
N ALA A 116 -18.23 8.20 -3.33
CA ALA A 116 -17.18 8.30 -4.35
C ALA A 116 -16.35 7.02 -4.49
N VAL A 117 -15.94 6.42 -3.36
CA VAL A 117 -15.19 5.17 -3.32
C VAL A 117 -15.95 4.16 -2.46
N PRO A 118 -16.49 3.08 -3.03
CA PRO A 118 -17.24 2.09 -2.26
C PRO A 118 -16.46 1.56 -1.07
N VAL A 119 -17.07 1.53 0.12
CA VAL A 119 -16.45 1.05 1.36
C VAL A 119 -15.97 -0.41 1.25
N GLU A 120 -16.57 -1.18 0.35
CA GLU A 120 -16.18 -2.54 0.00
C GLU A 120 -14.73 -2.65 -0.45
N ALA A 121 -14.16 -1.58 -1.02
CA ALA A 121 -12.75 -1.53 -1.38
C ALA A 121 -11.86 -1.74 -0.15
N SER A 122 -12.13 -1.04 0.95
CA SER A 122 -11.38 -1.21 2.20
C SER A 122 -11.73 -2.47 2.96
N ARG A 123 -13.01 -2.88 2.96
CA ARG A 123 -13.44 -4.16 3.55
C ARG A 123 -12.76 -5.35 2.89
N ARG A 124 -12.59 -5.33 1.56
CA ARG A 124 -11.84 -6.34 0.79
C ARG A 124 -10.39 -6.38 1.22
N MET A 125 -9.74 -5.23 1.34
CA MET A 125 -8.35 -5.15 1.80
C MET A 125 -8.20 -5.72 3.21
N ALA A 126 -9.06 -5.34 4.16
CA ALA A 126 -9.04 -5.87 5.53
C ALA A 126 -9.17 -7.40 5.55
N LYS A 127 -10.14 -7.95 4.79
CA LYS A 127 -10.31 -9.41 4.65
C LYS A 127 -9.09 -10.09 4.02
N ALA A 128 -8.42 -9.45 3.06
CA ALA A 128 -7.21 -10.00 2.46
C ALA A 128 -6.06 -10.09 3.48
N PHE A 129 -5.89 -9.08 4.35
CA PHE A 129 -4.93 -9.13 5.45
C PHE A 129 -5.26 -10.25 6.46
N GLU A 130 -6.52 -10.41 6.83
CA GLU A 130 -6.96 -11.51 7.71
C GLU A 130 -6.68 -12.88 7.08
N ALA A 131 -7.04 -13.06 5.81
CA ALA A 131 -6.81 -14.30 5.07
C ALA A 131 -5.33 -14.64 4.91
N ALA A 132 -4.46 -13.63 4.85
CA ALA A 132 -3.00 -13.79 4.82
C ALA A 132 -2.37 -14.03 6.21
N GLY A 133 -3.18 -14.08 7.29
CA GLY A 133 -2.68 -14.22 8.65
C GLY A 133 -2.01 -12.95 9.20
N LEU A 134 -2.32 -11.79 8.63
CA LEU A 134 -1.74 -10.49 8.96
C LEU A 134 -2.74 -9.54 9.65
N GLY A 135 -3.79 -10.08 10.27
CA GLY A 135 -4.79 -9.30 10.96
C GLY A 135 -4.24 -8.44 12.10
N ASP A 136 -3.13 -8.86 12.72
CA ASP A 136 -2.40 -8.09 13.73
C ASP A 136 -1.63 -6.89 13.16
N ARG A 137 -1.38 -6.86 11.85
CA ARG A 137 -0.68 -5.79 11.13
C ARG A 137 -1.60 -4.67 10.72
N VAL A 138 -2.91 -4.95 10.55
CA VAL A 138 -3.90 -3.99 10.06
C VAL A 138 -4.83 -3.53 11.17
N ARG A 139 -5.15 -2.24 11.17
CA ARG A 139 -6.23 -1.64 11.97
C ARG A 139 -7.19 -0.95 11.01
N TYR A 140 -8.39 -1.49 10.89
CA TYR A 140 -9.44 -0.92 10.05
C TYR A 140 -10.44 -0.11 10.90
N PHE A 141 -10.68 1.11 10.48
CA PHE A 141 -11.62 2.05 11.08
C PHE A 141 -12.69 2.38 10.06
N GLU A 142 -13.87 1.80 10.22
CA GLU A 142 -15.05 2.15 9.46
C GLU A 142 -15.84 3.21 10.22
N LEU A 143 -16.17 4.31 9.57
CA LEU A 143 -16.76 5.49 10.16
C LEU A 143 -18.24 5.54 9.79
N PRO A 144 -19.18 5.28 10.75
CA PRO A 144 -20.59 5.20 10.46
C PRO A 144 -21.20 6.58 10.20
N GLY A 145 -22.10 6.66 9.19
CA GLY A 145 -22.84 7.88 8.83
C GLY A 145 -21.95 8.97 8.23
N VAL A 146 -20.77 8.61 7.71
CA VAL A 146 -19.83 9.54 7.09
C VAL A 146 -19.76 9.24 5.60
N THR A 147 -19.79 10.30 4.78
CA THR A 147 -19.58 10.24 3.34
C THR A 147 -18.08 10.20 3.00
N HIS A 148 -17.67 10.58 1.79
CA HIS A 148 -16.26 10.49 1.34
C HIS A 148 -15.22 11.19 2.23
N PHE A 149 -15.61 12.03 3.20
CA PHE A 149 -14.72 12.88 4.00
C PHE A 149 -14.11 12.20 5.24
N ALA A 150 -13.80 10.89 5.19
CA ALA A 150 -13.20 10.16 6.31
C ALA A 150 -11.82 10.71 6.75
N TRP A 151 -11.15 11.49 5.91
CA TRP A 151 -9.88 12.15 6.28
C TRP A 151 -10.02 13.21 7.38
N ASP A 152 -11.21 13.81 7.53
CA ASP A 152 -11.48 14.74 8.64
C ASP A 152 -11.37 14.05 10.00
N PHE A 153 -11.63 12.73 10.03
CA PHE A 153 -11.48 11.90 11.22
C PHE A 153 -10.05 11.33 11.35
N ALA A 154 -9.48 10.88 10.24
CA ALA A 154 -8.13 10.31 10.23
C ALA A 154 -7.05 11.31 10.67
N TYR A 155 -7.16 12.57 10.22
CA TYR A 155 -6.16 13.61 10.50
C TYR A 155 -6.54 14.59 11.59
N ARG A 156 -7.76 14.47 12.18
CA ARG A 156 -8.24 15.37 13.22
C ARG A 156 -7.26 15.44 14.40
N ASP A 157 -6.97 16.67 14.84
CA ASP A 157 -6.11 16.96 16.00
C ASP A 157 -4.74 16.27 15.91
N ALA A 158 -4.25 16.07 14.70
CA ALA A 158 -3.00 15.33 14.44
C ALA A 158 -2.99 13.88 14.94
N SER A 159 -4.16 13.28 15.23
CA SER A 159 -4.29 11.95 15.85
C SER A 159 -3.59 10.83 15.08
N LEU A 160 -3.53 10.92 13.74
CA LEU A 160 -2.77 9.96 12.95
C LEU A 160 -1.28 10.01 13.28
N PHE A 161 -0.72 11.22 13.40
CA PHE A 161 0.71 11.39 13.67
C PHE A 161 1.07 10.86 15.06
N ASP A 162 0.21 11.05 16.06
CA ASP A 162 0.39 10.45 17.39
C ASP A 162 0.34 8.92 17.36
N ARG A 163 -0.49 8.33 16.50
CA ARG A 163 -0.56 6.87 16.33
C ARG A 163 0.70 6.27 15.73
N VAL A 164 1.35 6.98 14.81
CA VAL A 164 2.48 6.43 14.05
C VAL A 164 3.85 6.87 14.58
N ARG A 165 3.92 7.91 15.41
CA ARG A 165 5.18 8.54 15.82
C ARG A 165 6.20 7.58 16.44
N GLU A 166 5.76 6.54 17.14
CA GLU A 166 6.64 5.57 17.79
C GLU A 166 6.91 4.33 16.91
N ILE A 167 6.24 4.23 15.75
CA ILE A 167 6.43 3.12 14.84
C ILE A 167 7.73 3.32 14.06
N ARG A 168 8.56 2.29 14.06
CA ARG A 168 9.80 2.26 13.31
C ARG A 168 9.77 1.11 12.31
N ARG A 169 10.38 1.34 11.18
CA ARG A 169 10.63 0.29 10.19
C ARG A 169 11.73 -0.64 10.71
N GLU A 170 11.52 -1.92 10.59
CA GLU A 170 12.58 -2.92 10.71
C GLU A 170 13.39 -2.90 9.41
N ALA A 171 14.64 -2.43 9.45
CA ALA A 171 15.45 -2.30 8.25
C ALA A 171 15.94 -3.67 7.71
N PHE A 172 16.14 -4.62 8.62
CA PHE A 172 16.61 -5.97 8.31
C PHE A 172 15.74 -7.02 9.02
N PRO A 173 14.46 -7.18 8.61
CA PRO A 173 13.56 -8.11 9.26
C PRO A 173 14.06 -9.55 9.11
N GLU A 174 13.86 -10.37 10.15
CA GLU A 174 14.25 -11.78 10.13
C GLU A 174 13.57 -12.55 9.01
N ARG A 175 12.28 -12.29 8.77
CA ARG A 175 11.49 -12.92 7.71
C ARG A 175 10.94 -11.87 6.76
N VAL A 176 11.09 -12.11 5.47
CA VAL A 176 10.52 -11.30 4.40
C VAL A 176 9.66 -12.17 3.49
N VAL A 177 8.46 -11.71 3.21
CA VAL A 177 7.57 -12.24 2.16
C VAL A 177 7.38 -11.13 1.13
N TYR A 178 7.58 -11.44 -0.12
CA TYR A 178 7.41 -10.47 -1.19
C TYR A 178 6.80 -11.09 -2.43
N SER A 179 5.79 -10.42 -2.99
CA SER A 179 5.08 -10.82 -4.18
C SER A 179 5.04 -9.70 -5.20
N THR A 180 5.28 -10.02 -6.46
CA THR A 180 5.19 -9.06 -7.56
C THR A 180 4.78 -9.75 -8.87
N HIS A 181 4.09 -9.01 -9.74
CA HIS A 181 3.79 -9.42 -11.11
C HIS A 181 4.66 -8.70 -12.16
N SER A 182 5.54 -7.82 -11.70
CA SER A 182 6.34 -6.95 -12.58
C SER A 182 7.80 -6.92 -12.17
N PRO A 183 8.73 -7.12 -13.11
CA PRO A 183 10.16 -7.00 -12.85
C PRO A 183 10.60 -5.57 -12.46
N ARG A 184 9.73 -4.58 -12.63
CA ARG A 184 9.95 -3.21 -12.14
C ARG A 184 10.00 -3.16 -10.61
N TYR A 185 9.17 -3.98 -9.95
CA TYR A 185 9.07 -4.09 -8.49
C TYR A 185 9.68 -5.41 -8.07
N ASN A 186 11.00 -5.54 -8.20
CA ASN A 186 11.66 -6.83 -8.04
C ASN A 186 12.42 -6.98 -6.73
N GLN A 187 12.33 -6.00 -5.82
CA GLN A 187 13.10 -6.01 -4.59
C GLN A 187 12.28 -5.51 -3.40
N ALA A 188 12.46 -6.15 -2.25
CA ALA A 188 11.99 -5.68 -0.95
C ALA A 188 12.97 -6.12 0.13
N TYR A 189 13.42 -5.16 0.98
CA TYR A 189 14.43 -5.40 2.01
C TYR A 189 15.70 -6.01 1.41
N TRP A 190 16.06 -7.21 1.85
CA TRP A 190 17.23 -7.97 1.39
C TRP A 190 16.89 -9.04 0.35
N LEU A 191 15.60 -9.17 -0.06
CA LEU A 191 15.16 -10.08 -1.11
C LEU A 191 15.11 -9.41 -2.48
N ARG A 192 15.46 -10.17 -3.51
CA ARG A 192 15.32 -9.76 -4.90
C ARG A 192 14.84 -10.91 -5.77
N ILE A 193 13.89 -10.64 -6.66
CA ILE A 193 13.41 -11.54 -7.70
C ILE A 193 14.10 -11.14 -9.01
N ASP A 194 15.03 -11.95 -9.48
CA ASP A 194 15.82 -11.63 -10.68
C ASP A 194 15.06 -11.88 -11.96
N ARG A 195 14.13 -12.85 -11.96
CA ARG A 195 13.35 -13.22 -13.15
C ARG A 195 11.97 -13.72 -12.80
N ILE A 196 10.99 -13.37 -13.64
CA ILE A 196 9.65 -13.93 -13.67
C ILE A 196 9.50 -14.70 -14.98
N ASP A 197 9.38 -16.02 -14.91
CA ASP A 197 9.43 -16.88 -16.09
C ASP A 197 8.21 -16.76 -17.00
N ARG A 198 7.07 -16.39 -16.44
CA ARG A 198 5.83 -16.18 -17.19
C ARG A 198 5.31 -14.76 -16.96
N GLY A 199 5.05 -14.03 -18.03
CA GLY A 199 4.31 -12.77 -17.96
C GLY A 199 2.93 -12.99 -17.34
N LEU A 200 2.38 -11.92 -16.75
CA LEU A 200 1.04 -11.91 -16.14
C LEU A 200 0.84 -12.97 -15.02
N THR A 201 1.92 -13.38 -14.35
CA THR A 201 1.86 -14.24 -13.17
C THR A 201 2.38 -13.49 -11.95
N LEU A 202 1.84 -13.82 -10.78
CA LEU A 202 2.35 -13.33 -9.52
C LEU A 202 3.52 -14.22 -9.09
N ALA A 203 4.74 -13.66 -9.08
CA ALA A 203 5.89 -14.30 -8.47
C ALA A 203 5.89 -14.01 -6.96
N ARG A 204 6.18 -15.01 -6.15
CA ARG A 204 6.24 -14.91 -4.69
C ARG A 204 7.55 -15.51 -4.19
N ILE A 205 8.21 -14.79 -3.30
CA ILE A 205 9.39 -15.27 -2.59
C ILE A 205 9.16 -15.10 -1.08
N GLU A 206 9.63 -16.04 -0.32
CA GLU A 206 9.66 -15.99 1.13
C GLU A 206 11.00 -16.51 1.60
N ALA A 207 11.67 -15.77 2.47
CA ALA A 207 12.91 -16.22 3.07
C ALA A 207 13.07 -15.71 4.50
N THR A 208 13.82 -16.46 5.28
CA THR A 208 14.14 -16.17 6.67
C THR A 208 15.66 -16.15 6.82
N GLN A 209 16.19 -15.14 7.50
CA GLN A 209 17.60 -15.10 7.90
C GLN A 209 17.71 -15.37 9.40
N LYS A 210 18.66 -16.23 9.77
CA LYS A 210 19.00 -16.49 11.18
C LYS A 210 20.51 -16.32 11.35
N ALA A 211 20.92 -15.34 12.12
CA ALA A 211 22.32 -15.14 12.52
C ALA A 211 23.35 -15.33 11.39
N GLY A 212 23.09 -14.78 10.20
CA GLY A 212 23.98 -14.85 9.04
C GLY A 212 23.79 -16.06 8.14
N VAL A 213 22.77 -16.87 8.36
CA VAL A 213 22.34 -17.95 7.46
C VAL A 213 21.06 -17.53 6.74
N PHE A 214 21.02 -17.69 5.43
CA PHE A 214 19.83 -17.45 4.59
C PHE A 214 19.21 -18.79 4.20
N ASP A 215 17.93 -18.98 4.47
CA ASP A 215 17.10 -20.12 4.07
C ASP A 215 16.03 -19.70 3.07
#